data_aef76188aebd4da862ad9038d7dbddf0
#
_entry.id   aef76188aebd4da862ad9038d7dbddf0
#
_cell.length_a   1.000
_cell.length_b   1.000
_cell.length_c   1.000
_cell.angle_alpha   90.00
_cell.angle_beta   90.00
_cell.angle_gamma   90.00
#
_symmetry.space_group_name_H-M   'P 1'
#
loop_
_entity.id
_entity.type
_entity.pdbx_description
1 polymer ?
#
loop_
_entity_poly.entity_id
_entity_poly.type
_entity_poly.pdbx_seq_one_letter_code
_entity_poly.pdbx_strand_id
1 'polypeptide(L)'
;MDEWQIKRGNPYLKNSTGYSQSLMYSYNNPYFGIELIGAYTYADNPIYETILLENNRIVNTIENQKNWQRIQVQSTFNIHPFGKYISLQIRPRFSRYIMHGNHYTHTYNNWAVYATLVASYNHWFLNAQMETRHNMLMGETITYGQNFHMVGVGYNADKWNVSAGFYLPFSKEYSQATRNLSQAAASYSNVHSTDFQALVYVA
;
A
#
# COMPACT_ATOMS: atom_id res chain seq x y z
N MET A 1 13.48 -25.59 18.21
CA MET A 1 12.69 -25.84 16.99
C MET A 1 11.45 -26.57 17.45
N ASP A 2 10.30 -26.07 17.06
CA ASP A 2 9.03 -26.66 17.44
C ASP A 2 8.89 -28.00 16.68
N GLU A 3 8.69 -29.10 17.36
CA GLU A 3 8.60 -30.45 16.74
C GLU A 3 7.40 -30.59 15.78
N TRP A 4 6.48 -29.63 15.84
CA TRP A 4 5.24 -29.60 15.06
C TRP A 4 5.33 -28.79 13.77
N GLN A 5 6.42 -28.01 13.55
CA GLN A 5 6.59 -27.15 12.42
C GLN A 5 7.87 -27.47 11.65
N ILE A 6 7.74 -27.80 10.38
CA ILE A 6 8.83 -28.13 9.46
C ILE A 6 8.93 -27.07 8.38
N LYS A 7 10.12 -26.56 8.10
CA LYS A 7 10.40 -25.73 6.93
C LYS A 7 11.11 -26.58 5.89
N ARG A 8 10.53 -26.69 4.69
CA ARG A 8 11.03 -27.51 3.59
C ARG A 8 11.22 -26.66 2.33
N GLY A 9 12.40 -26.72 1.73
CA GLY A 9 12.67 -26.15 0.41
C GLY A 9 12.04 -27.01 -0.70
N ASN A 10 11.78 -26.39 -1.85
CA ASN A 10 11.27 -27.06 -3.05
C ASN A 10 12.27 -26.90 -4.21
N PRO A 11 12.99 -27.95 -4.61
CA PRO A 11 13.95 -27.90 -5.71
C PRO A 11 13.30 -27.94 -7.10
N TYR A 12 11.99 -28.15 -7.19
CA TYR A 12 11.25 -28.34 -8.45
C TYR A 12 10.49 -27.08 -8.87
N LEU A 13 10.89 -25.92 -8.37
CA LEU A 13 10.26 -24.66 -8.74
C LEU A 13 10.47 -24.35 -10.23
N LYS A 14 9.38 -23.96 -10.89
CA LYS A 14 9.37 -23.46 -12.26
C LYS A 14 9.49 -21.95 -12.28
N ASN A 15 9.95 -21.40 -13.41
CA ASN A 15 9.99 -19.97 -13.61
C ASN A 15 8.56 -19.37 -13.55
N SER A 16 8.44 -18.26 -12.87
CA SER A 16 7.24 -17.43 -12.94
C SER A 16 7.39 -16.45 -14.10
N THR A 17 6.31 -16.25 -14.84
CA THR A 17 6.22 -15.26 -15.91
C THR A 17 5.02 -14.37 -15.69
N GLY A 18 5.09 -13.13 -16.18
CA GLY A 18 3.98 -12.22 -16.01
C GLY A 18 3.99 -11.08 -17.01
N TYR A 19 2.84 -10.43 -17.12
CA TYR A 19 2.68 -9.22 -17.92
C TYR A 19 1.81 -8.21 -17.18
N SER A 20 1.98 -6.95 -17.54
CA SER A 20 1.17 -5.86 -17.04
C SER A 20 0.77 -4.95 -18.20
N GLN A 21 -0.49 -4.53 -18.21
CA GLN A 21 -1.02 -3.58 -19.16
C GLN A 21 -1.66 -2.43 -18.40
N SER A 22 -1.54 -1.22 -18.93
CA SER A 22 -2.22 -0.05 -18.36
C SER A 22 -2.73 0.87 -19.45
N LEU A 23 -3.85 1.52 -19.16
CA LEU A 23 -4.42 2.59 -19.96
C LEU A 23 -4.50 3.83 -19.08
N MET A 24 -4.07 4.96 -19.61
CA MET A 24 -4.11 6.24 -18.92
C MET A 24 -4.84 7.28 -19.78
N TYR A 25 -5.70 8.06 -19.12
CA TYR A 25 -6.31 9.26 -19.66
C TYR A 25 -6.01 10.42 -18.74
N SER A 26 -5.65 11.58 -19.32
CA SER A 26 -5.41 12.78 -18.53
C SER A 26 -6.05 14.01 -19.19
N TYR A 27 -6.59 14.89 -18.35
CA TYR A 27 -7.08 16.20 -18.74
C TYR A 27 -6.65 17.21 -17.69
N ASN A 28 -6.12 18.36 -18.14
CA ASN A 28 -5.64 19.40 -17.24
C ASN A 28 -6.05 20.79 -17.77
N ASN A 29 -6.45 21.65 -16.86
CA ASN A 29 -6.58 23.09 -17.07
C ASN A 29 -6.00 23.83 -15.85
N PRO A 30 -5.93 25.17 -15.83
CA PRO A 30 -5.32 25.92 -14.73
C PRO A 30 -5.94 25.71 -13.35
N TYR A 31 -7.19 25.29 -13.26
CA TYR A 31 -7.94 25.14 -12.01
C TYR A 31 -8.17 23.69 -11.59
N PHE A 32 -8.19 22.79 -12.56
CA PHE A 32 -8.55 21.40 -12.35
C PHE A 32 -7.81 20.47 -13.30
N GLY A 33 -7.31 19.37 -12.76
CA GLY A 33 -6.75 18.25 -13.51
C GLY A 33 -7.37 16.93 -13.08
N ILE A 34 -7.56 16.04 -14.02
CA ILE A 34 -7.95 14.65 -13.76
C ILE A 34 -7.02 13.70 -14.52
N GLU A 35 -6.58 12.66 -13.85
CA GLU A 35 -5.90 11.53 -14.45
C GLU A 35 -6.63 10.25 -14.03
N LEU A 36 -6.91 9.38 -15.00
CA LEU A 36 -7.53 8.07 -14.79
C LEU A 36 -6.56 7.01 -15.29
N ILE A 37 -6.29 6.02 -14.45
CA ILE A 37 -5.43 4.88 -14.78
C ILE A 37 -6.20 3.61 -14.51
N GLY A 38 -6.34 2.76 -15.55
CA GLY A 38 -6.74 1.37 -15.43
C GLY A 38 -5.52 0.47 -15.67
N ALA A 39 -5.28 -0.51 -14.80
CA ALA A 39 -4.18 -1.43 -14.95
C ALA A 39 -4.62 -2.87 -14.67
N TYR A 40 -4.08 -3.80 -15.45
CA TYR A 40 -4.22 -5.24 -15.24
C TYR A 40 -2.82 -5.86 -15.18
N THR A 41 -2.59 -6.65 -14.15
CA THR A 41 -1.35 -7.41 -13.96
C THR A 41 -1.69 -8.89 -13.81
N TYR A 42 -0.97 -9.74 -14.51
CA TYR A 42 -1.09 -11.19 -14.46
C TYR A 42 0.28 -11.82 -14.21
N ALA A 43 0.33 -12.81 -13.34
CA ALA A 43 1.50 -13.66 -13.16
C ALA A 43 1.07 -15.12 -13.31
N ASP A 44 1.77 -15.85 -14.16
CA ASP A 44 1.66 -17.29 -14.35
C ASP A 44 2.72 -18.00 -13.52
N ASN A 45 2.36 -19.11 -12.89
CA ASN A 45 3.23 -19.88 -12.01
C ASN A 45 3.94 -19.03 -10.92
N PRO A 46 3.26 -18.07 -10.24
CA PRO A 46 3.90 -17.28 -9.19
C PRO A 46 4.34 -18.18 -8.04
N ILE A 47 5.48 -17.85 -7.44
CA ILE A 47 6.05 -18.63 -6.35
C ILE A 47 5.68 -17.98 -5.02
N TYR A 48 4.94 -18.70 -4.17
CA TYR A 48 4.52 -18.23 -2.85
C TYR A 48 4.76 -19.26 -1.77
N GLU A 49 4.85 -18.78 -0.53
CA GLU A 49 4.83 -19.62 0.64
C GLU A 49 3.47 -20.33 0.75
N THR A 50 3.51 -21.62 1.05
CA THR A 50 2.35 -22.49 1.23
C THR A 50 2.49 -23.23 2.54
N ILE A 51 1.41 -23.29 3.29
CA ILE A 51 1.33 -24.04 4.55
C ILE A 51 0.50 -25.30 4.30
N LEU A 52 1.14 -26.44 4.46
CA LEU A 52 0.53 -27.75 4.30
C LEU A 52 0.40 -28.46 5.65
N LEU A 53 -0.60 -29.32 5.78
CA LEU A 53 -0.72 -30.23 6.91
C LEU A 53 -0.36 -31.65 6.42
N GLU A 54 0.82 -32.13 6.84
CA GLU A 54 1.30 -33.46 6.49
C GLU A 54 1.59 -34.27 7.76
N ASN A 55 1.00 -35.47 7.89
CA ASN A 55 1.18 -36.35 9.04
C ASN A 55 1.04 -35.62 10.39
N ASN A 56 0.03 -34.81 10.53
CA ASN A 56 -0.26 -34.01 11.73
C ASN A 56 0.80 -32.96 12.07
N ARG A 57 1.64 -32.58 11.10
CA ARG A 57 2.66 -31.51 11.21
C ARG A 57 2.40 -30.39 10.23
N ILE A 58 2.69 -29.17 10.65
CA ILE A 58 2.62 -27.99 9.80
C ILE A 58 3.91 -27.92 8.99
N VAL A 59 3.80 -27.99 7.67
CA VAL A 59 4.94 -27.89 6.74
C VAL A 59 4.86 -26.57 6.01
N ASN A 60 5.81 -25.67 6.26
CA ASN A 60 6.00 -24.46 5.49
C ASN A 60 6.91 -24.75 4.30
N THR A 61 6.43 -24.52 3.11
CA THR A 61 7.16 -24.72 1.88
C THR A 61 6.90 -23.58 0.89
N ILE A 62 7.61 -23.55 -0.22
CA ILE A 62 7.38 -22.64 -1.32
C ILE A 62 6.96 -23.45 -2.55
N GLU A 63 5.93 -22.97 -3.25
CA GLU A 63 5.39 -23.67 -4.41
C GLU A 63 5.02 -22.70 -5.53
N ASN A 64 5.07 -23.19 -6.77
CA ASN A 64 4.42 -22.52 -7.87
C ASN A 64 2.91 -22.67 -7.71
N GLN A 65 2.23 -21.56 -7.75
CA GLN A 65 0.76 -21.50 -7.76
C GLN A 65 0.26 -21.31 -9.20
N LYS A 66 -1.04 -21.49 -9.46
CA LYS A 66 -1.58 -21.41 -10.83
C LYS A 66 -1.41 -20.02 -11.44
N ASN A 67 -2.02 -19.01 -10.83
CA ASN A 67 -1.87 -17.64 -11.28
C ASN A 67 -2.24 -16.62 -10.20
N TRP A 68 -1.74 -15.42 -10.36
CA TRP A 68 -2.13 -14.24 -9.59
C TRP A 68 -2.51 -13.11 -10.54
N GLN A 69 -3.58 -12.40 -10.19
CA GLN A 69 -4.09 -11.31 -11.00
C GLN A 69 -4.37 -10.10 -10.13
N ARG A 70 -4.16 -8.91 -10.69
CA ARG A 70 -4.55 -7.65 -10.09
C ARG A 70 -5.22 -6.76 -11.12
N ILE A 71 -6.43 -6.33 -10.82
CA ILE A 71 -7.13 -5.27 -11.52
C ILE A 71 -7.06 -4.03 -10.65
N GLN A 72 -6.57 -2.93 -11.18
CA GLN A 72 -6.45 -1.67 -10.45
C GLN A 72 -7.08 -0.54 -11.25
N VAL A 73 -7.85 0.30 -10.57
CA VAL A 73 -8.36 1.57 -11.09
C VAL A 73 -7.96 2.66 -10.12
N GLN A 74 -7.37 3.72 -10.64
CA GLN A 74 -6.95 4.88 -9.87
C GLN A 74 -7.38 6.15 -10.59
N SER A 75 -7.86 7.12 -9.83
CA SER A 75 -8.10 8.47 -10.31
C SER A 75 -7.20 9.44 -9.54
N THR A 76 -6.69 10.46 -10.19
CA THR A 76 -5.99 11.57 -9.53
C THR A 76 -6.74 12.85 -9.88
N PHE A 77 -7.23 13.55 -8.86
CA PHE A 77 -7.86 14.86 -8.98
C PHE A 77 -6.89 15.91 -8.45
N ASN A 78 -6.51 16.86 -9.30
CA ASN A 78 -5.71 18.02 -8.93
C ASN A 78 -6.61 19.24 -8.97
N ILE A 79 -6.76 19.94 -7.86
CA ILE A 79 -7.70 21.06 -7.71
C ILE A 79 -6.93 22.26 -7.20
N HIS A 80 -7.04 23.39 -7.90
CA HIS A 80 -6.40 24.66 -7.58
C HIS A 80 -7.45 25.76 -7.41
N PRO A 81 -8.25 25.73 -6.31
CA PRO A 81 -9.44 26.58 -6.16
C PRO A 81 -9.09 28.07 -6.07
N PHE A 82 -7.89 28.38 -5.60
CA PHE A 82 -7.38 29.75 -5.48
C PHE A 82 -6.04 29.92 -6.24
N GLY A 83 -5.94 29.28 -7.39
CA GLY A 83 -4.76 29.32 -8.24
C GLY A 83 -3.51 28.78 -7.52
N LYS A 84 -2.46 29.60 -7.43
CA LYS A 84 -1.18 29.19 -6.83
C LYS A 84 -1.17 29.07 -5.30
N TYR A 85 -2.21 29.56 -4.62
CA TYR A 85 -2.22 29.63 -3.16
C TYR A 85 -2.63 28.30 -2.50
N ILE A 86 -3.51 27.54 -3.16
CA ILE A 86 -3.99 26.26 -2.63
C ILE A 86 -3.98 25.22 -3.73
N SER A 87 -3.34 24.10 -3.45
CA SER A 87 -3.34 22.90 -4.29
C SER A 87 -3.82 21.71 -3.45
N LEU A 88 -4.88 21.08 -3.93
CA LEU A 88 -5.43 19.85 -3.35
C LEU A 88 -5.31 18.72 -4.37
N GLN A 89 -4.67 17.64 -3.99
CA GLN A 89 -4.65 16.41 -4.78
C GLN A 89 -5.38 15.32 -4.01
N ILE A 90 -6.32 14.62 -4.67
CA ILE A 90 -7.02 13.46 -4.12
C ILE A 90 -6.85 12.30 -5.10
N ARG A 91 -6.39 11.15 -4.59
CA ARG A 91 -6.11 9.97 -5.40
C ARG A 91 -6.78 8.72 -4.80
N PRO A 92 -8.07 8.50 -5.10
CA PRO A 92 -8.72 7.23 -4.78
C PRO A 92 -8.17 6.11 -5.68
N ARG A 93 -7.99 4.95 -5.10
CA ARG A 93 -7.52 3.74 -5.77
C ARG A 93 -8.34 2.54 -5.32
N PHE A 94 -8.82 1.79 -6.30
CA PHE A 94 -9.41 0.48 -6.11
C PHE A 94 -8.48 -0.59 -6.67
N SER A 95 -8.30 -1.68 -5.94
CA SER A 95 -7.53 -2.84 -6.39
C SER A 95 -8.29 -4.12 -6.06
N ARG A 96 -8.46 -4.97 -7.06
CA ARG A 96 -8.98 -6.33 -6.89
C ARG A 96 -7.86 -7.32 -7.16
N TYR A 97 -7.59 -8.16 -6.19
CA TYR A 97 -6.62 -9.24 -6.25
C TYR A 97 -7.37 -10.56 -6.41
N ILE A 98 -6.91 -11.42 -7.31
CA ILE A 98 -7.42 -12.77 -7.51
C ILE A 98 -6.21 -13.70 -7.50
N MET A 99 -6.23 -14.64 -6.59
CA MET A 99 -5.18 -15.63 -6.43
C MET A 99 -5.74 -17.04 -6.63
N HIS A 100 -5.30 -17.71 -7.67
CA HIS A 100 -5.59 -19.11 -7.90
C HIS A 100 -4.38 -19.95 -7.52
N GLY A 101 -4.45 -20.56 -6.36
CA GLY A 101 -3.47 -21.52 -5.88
C GLY A 101 -3.75 -22.92 -6.43
N ASN A 102 -2.93 -23.88 -6.00
CA ASN A 102 -3.11 -25.29 -6.37
C ASN A 102 -4.36 -25.89 -5.69
N HIS A 103 -4.65 -25.44 -4.45
CA HIS A 103 -5.71 -25.99 -3.60
C HIS A 103 -6.71 -24.94 -3.11
N TYR A 104 -6.54 -23.65 -3.52
CA TYR A 104 -7.38 -22.56 -3.04
C TYR A 104 -7.62 -21.51 -4.12
N THR A 105 -8.64 -20.69 -3.90
CA THR A 105 -8.87 -19.45 -4.66
C THR A 105 -9.28 -18.38 -3.68
N HIS A 106 -8.51 -17.29 -3.67
CA HIS A 106 -8.78 -16.13 -2.84
C HIS A 106 -9.02 -14.90 -3.70
N THR A 107 -10.01 -14.11 -3.32
CA THR A 107 -10.26 -12.80 -3.93
C THR A 107 -10.29 -11.76 -2.83
N TYR A 108 -9.59 -10.65 -3.05
CA TYR A 108 -9.52 -9.55 -2.10
C TYR A 108 -9.69 -8.21 -2.80
N ASN A 109 -10.59 -7.38 -2.28
CA ASN A 109 -10.82 -6.02 -2.77
C ASN A 109 -10.26 -5.03 -1.76
N ASN A 110 -9.54 -4.05 -2.25
CA ASN A 110 -8.96 -2.97 -1.44
C ASN A 110 -9.29 -1.61 -2.02
N TRP A 111 -9.74 -0.71 -1.15
CA TRP A 111 -9.88 0.71 -1.41
C TRP A 111 -8.84 1.48 -0.61
N ALA A 112 -8.17 2.41 -1.26
CA ALA A 112 -7.25 3.31 -0.63
C ALA A 112 -7.44 4.73 -1.18
N VAL A 113 -7.23 5.73 -0.34
CA VAL A 113 -7.27 7.14 -0.74
C VAL A 113 -5.99 7.80 -0.26
N TYR A 114 -5.32 8.46 -1.17
CA TYR A 114 -4.22 9.38 -0.87
C TYR A 114 -4.71 10.81 -1.10
N ALA A 115 -4.42 11.70 -0.16
CA ALA A 115 -4.74 13.12 -0.31
C ALA A 115 -3.57 13.98 0.15
N THR A 116 -3.29 15.04 -0.61
CA THR A 116 -2.29 16.04 -0.27
C THR A 116 -2.91 17.43 -0.42
N LEU A 117 -2.74 18.25 0.60
CA LEU A 117 -3.06 19.67 0.59
C LEU A 117 -1.77 20.46 0.73
N VAL A 118 -1.54 21.37 -0.19
CA VAL A 118 -0.49 22.37 -0.09
C VAL A 118 -1.14 23.74 -0.12
N ALA A 119 -0.85 24.55 0.86
CA ALA A 119 -1.29 25.95 0.90
C ALA A 119 -0.09 26.86 1.12
N SER A 120 -0.04 27.97 0.38
CA SER A 120 1.02 28.98 0.50
C SER A 120 0.44 30.38 0.45
N TYR A 121 0.85 31.22 1.37
CA TYR A 121 0.47 32.62 1.41
C TYR A 121 1.62 33.48 1.95
N ASN A 122 2.06 34.45 1.15
CA ASN A 122 3.27 35.23 1.43
C ASN A 122 4.47 34.31 1.67
N HIS A 123 5.01 34.32 2.89
CA HIS A 123 6.14 33.53 3.32
C HIS A 123 5.74 32.23 4.02
N TRP A 124 4.45 32.01 4.30
CA TRP A 124 3.96 30.82 4.99
C TRP A 124 3.60 29.71 4.02
N PHE A 125 3.91 28.49 4.41
CA PHE A 125 3.41 27.29 3.73
C PHE A 125 2.86 26.26 4.71
N LEU A 126 1.87 25.54 4.27
CA LEU A 126 1.28 24.38 4.93
C LEU A 126 1.31 23.20 3.95
N ASN A 127 1.74 22.05 4.43
CA ASN A 127 1.63 20.78 3.71
C ASN A 127 0.93 19.78 4.63
N ALA A 128 -0.16 19.19 4.14
CA ALA A 128 -0.83 18.11 4.84
C ALA A 128 -1.01 16.93 3.88
N GLN A 129 -0.71 15.75 4.35
CA GLN A 129 -0.77 14.52 3.58
C GLN A 129 -1.48 13.45 4.40
N MET A 130 -2.34 12.68 3.76
CA MET A 130 -2.93 11.49 4.33
C MET A 130 -3.01 10.36 3.31
N GLU A 131 -2.84 9.14 3.78
CA GLU A 131 -3.06 7.92 3.02
C GLU A 131 -3.78 6.91 3.89
N THR A 132 -4.86 6.35 3.37
CA THR A 132 -5.56 5.24 4.01
C THR A 132 -4.83 3.94 3.74
N ARG A 133 -5.10 2.92 4.54
CA ARG A 133 -4.49 1.60 4.40
C ARG A 133 -4.53 1.09 2.97
N HIS A 134 -3.38 0.67 2.48
CA HIS A 134 -3.25 -0.06 1.23
C HIS A 134 -2.94 -1.52 1.53
N ASN A 135 -3.93 -2.37 1.35
CA ASN A 135 -3.81 -3.80 1.63
C ASN A 135 -3.55 -4.58 0.33
N MET A 136 -2.87 -5.72 0.45
CA MET A 136 -2.49 -6.54 -0.68
C MET A 136 -2.63 -8.03 -0.36
N LEU A 137 -3.12 -8.80 -1.34
CA LEU A 137 -3.15 -10.25 -1.28
C LEU A 137 -2.04 -10.85 -2.13
N MET A 138 -1.19 -11.67 -1.52
CA MET A 138 -0.15 -12.45 -2.18
C MET A 138 -0.15 -13.88 -1.64
N GLY A 139 -0.32 -14.87 -2.52
CA GLY A 139 -0.53 -16.24 -2.09
C GLY A 139 -1.77 -16.36 -1.19
N GLU A 140 -1.59 -16.93 -0.02
CA GLU A 140 -2.62 -17.05 1.03
C GLU A 140 -2.51 -15.93 2.08
N THR A 141 -1.66 -14.92 1.86
CA THR A 141 -1.40 -13.88 2.87
C THR A 141 -1.96 -12.53 2.44
N ILE A 142 -2.78 -11.94 3.31
CA ILE A 142 -3.18 -10.54 3.22
C ILE A 142 -2.22 -9.74 4.11
N THR A 143 -1.50 -8.79 3.48
CA THR A 143 -0.72 -7.78 4.19
C THR A 143 -1.56 -6.52 4.29
N TYR A 144 -1.82 -6.09 5.51
CA TYR A 144 -2.51 -4.84 5.79
C TYR A 144 -1.49 -3.72 5.85
N GLY A 145 -1.67 -2.73 4.98
CA GLY A 145 -0.92 -1.49 5.07
C GLY A 145 -1.37 -0.67 6.27
N GLN A 146 -0.80 0.50 6.38
CA GLN A 146 -1.05 1.43 7.46
C GLN A 146 -1.70 2.70 6.95
N ASN A 147 -2.47 3.36 7.80
CA ASN A 147 -2.84 4.75 7.58
C ASN A 147 -1.60 5.62 7.82
N PHE A 148 -1.37 6.55 6.94
CA PHE A 148 -0.31 7.53 7.06
C PHE A 148 -0.91 8.93 7.04
N HIS A 149 -0.40 9.83 7.87
CA HIS A 149 -0.73 11.24 7.83
C HIS A 149 0.45 12.07 8.35
N MET A 150 0.61 13.21 7.74
CA MET A 150 1.66 14.16 8.03
C MET A 150 1.11 15.58 7.91
N VAL A 151 1.54 16.44 8.79
CA VAL A 151 1.27 17.88 8.70
C VAL A 151 2.58 18.62 8.88
N GLY A 152 2.88 19.54 7.98
CA GLY A 152 4.05 20.40 8.05
C GLY A 152 3.62 21.86 7.86
N VAL A 153 4.24 22.74 8.62
CA VAL A 153 4.10 24.19 8.49
C VAL A 153 5.46 24.83 8.47
N GLY A 154 5.61 25.87 7.67
CA GLY A 154 6.89 26.58 7.63
C GLY A 154 6.73 28.02 7.18
N TYR A 155 7.83 28.75 7.40
CA TYR A 155 7.98 30.13 7.02
C TYR A 155 9.28 30.31 6.26
N ASN A 156 9.21 30.89 5.06
CA ASN A 156 10.35 31.19 4.19
C ASN A 156 10.59 32.70 4.19
N ALA A 157 11.68 33.14 4.83
CA ALA A 157 12.18 34.51 4.67
C ALA A 157 13.25 34.55 3.58
N ASP A 158 13.66 35.76 3.18
CA ASP A 158 14.66 35.95 2.11
C ASP A 158 16.02 35.31 2.41
N LYS A 159 16.39 35.16 3.69
CA LYS A 159 17.70 34.67 4.13
C LYS A 159 17.66 33.44 5.03
N TRP A 160 16.50 33.00 5.44
CA TRP A 160 16.35 31.84 6.32
C TRP A 160 14.97 31.21 6.17
N ASN A 161 14.87 29.95 6.49
CA ASN A 161 13.59 29.25 6.56
C ASN A 161 13.48 28.46 7.87
N VAL A 162 12.27 28.33 8.38
CA VAL A 162 11.94 27.50 9.53
C VAL A 162 10.73 26.65 9.17
N SER A 163 10.79 25.36 9.45
CA SER A 163 9.65 24.47 9.29
C SER A 163 9.56 23.47 10.43
N ALA A 164 8.32 23.08 10.72
CA ALA A 164 8.00 22.00 11.64
C ALA A 164 7.10 20.99 10.95
N GLY A 165 7.42 19.72 11.11
CA GLY A 165 6.66 18.61 10.55
C GLY A 165 6.28 17.61 11.63
N PHE A 166 5.08 17.10 11.55
CA PHE A 166 4.51 16.11 12.46
C PHE A 166 4.09 14.89 11.65
N TYR A 167 4.70 13.75 11.97
CA TYR A 167 4.35 12.46 11.39
C TYR A 167 3.37 11.75 12.32
N LEU A 168 2.32 11.20 11.75
CA LEU A 168 1.27 10.48 12.47
C LEU A 168 0.64 11.27 13.64
N PRO A 169 0.39 12.61 13.52
CA PRO A 169 -0.09 13.42 14.65
C PRO A 169 -1.44 12.98 15.20
N PHE A 170 -2.22 12.21 14.44
CA PHE A 170 -3.56 11.74 14.82
C PHE A 170 -3.62 10.25 15.15
N SER A 171 -2.48 9.55 15.12
CA SER A 171 -2.39 8.13 15.49
C SER A 171 -1.61 7.97 16.78
N LYS A 172 -2.15 7.17 17.69
CA LYS A 172 -1.44 6.78 18.91
C LYS A 172 -0.47 5.65 18.67
N GLU A 173 -0.73 4.85 17.65
CA GLU A 173 0.00 3.61 17.37
C GLU A 173 0.17 3.40 15.88
N TYR A 174 1.34 2.90 15.51
CA TYR A 174 1.62 2.30 14.22
C TYR A 174 1.23 0.82 14.28
N SER A 175 0.39 0.36 13.37
CA SER A 175 0.07 -1.06 13.32
C SER A 175 0.31 -1.64 11.94
N GLN A 176 1.11 -2.69 11.88
CA GLN A 176 1.27 -3.52 10.70
C GLN A 176 0.71 -4.90 11.00
N ALA A 177 -0.19 -5.38 10.16
CA ALA A 177 -0.82 -6.67 10.35
C ALA A 177 -0.69 -7.54 9.11
N THR A 178 -0.59 -8.84 9.34
CA THR A 178 -0.70 -9.87 8.30
C THR A 178 -1.73 -10.89 8.70
N ARG A 179 -2.48 -11.39 7.73
CA ARG A 179 -3.44 -12.47 7.92
C ARG A 179 -3.18 -13.57 6.91
N ASN A 180 -2.86 -14.75 7.41
CA ASN A 180 -2.79 -15.96 6.59
C ASN A 180 -4.18 -16.58 6.48
N LEU A 181 -4.59 -16.92 5.25
CA LEU A 181 -5.89 -17.51 4.93
C LEU A 181 -5.81 -19.03 4.74
N SER A 182 -4.63 -19.64 4.95
CA SER A 182 -4.45 -21.07 4.76
C SER A 182 -5.45 -21.88 5.62
N GLN A 183 -6.02 -22.90 5.03
CA GLN A 183 -6.89 -23.84 5.74
C GLN A 183 -6.12 -24.71 6.74
N ALA A 184 -4.82 -24.93 6.49
CA ALA A 184 -3.96 -25.73 7.36
C ALA A 184 -3.54 -24.99 8.64
N ALA A 185 -3.32 -23.67 8.55
CA ALA A 185 -2.89 -22.86 9.70
C ALA A 185 -3.23 -21.38 9.47
N ALA A 186 -4.49 -21.01 9.67
CA ALA A 186 -4.88 -19.61 9.64
C ALA A 186 -4.25 -18.86 10.82
N SER A 187 -3.57 -17.76 10.55
CA SER A 187 -2.92 -16.94 11.55
C SER A 187 -3.17 -15.47 11.33
N TYR A 188 -3.15 -14.69 12.39
CA TYR A 188 -3.19 -13.24 12.37
C TYR A 188 -2.06 -12.71 13.24
N SER A 189 -1.22 -11.87 12.67
CA SER A 189 -0.15 -11.17 13.37
C SER A 189 -0.39 -9.67 13.27
N ASN A 190 -0.25 -8.98 14.38
CA ASN A 190 -0.33 -7.52 14.43
C ASN A 190 0.80 -6.99 15.30
N VAL A 191 1.59 -6.09 14.75
CA VAL A 191 2.69 -5.41 15.46
C VAL A 191 2.28 -3.97 15.67
N HIS A 192 2.30 -3.52 16.91
CA HIS A 192 2.05 -2.13 17.30
C HIS A 192 3.36 -1.46 17.67
N SER A 193 3.56 -0.27 17.17
CA SER A 193 4.68 0.61 17.53
C SER A 193 4.18 2.02 17.77
N THR A 194 4.76 2.74 18.69
CA THR A 194 4.45 4.15 18.96
C THR A 194 5.42 5.01 18.19
N ASP A 195 4.96 5.66 17.11
CA ASP A 195 5.82 6.42 16.20
C ASP A 195 5.31 7.84 15.93
N PHE A 196 4.99 8.58 16.98
CA PHE A 196 4.87 10.03 16.83
C PHE A 196 6.26 10.63 16.64
N GLN A 197 6.49 11.30 15.50
CA GLN A 197 7.73 12.02 15.23
C GLN A 197 7.43 13.48 14.94
N ALA A 198 8.12 14.36 15.64
CA ALA A 198 8.15 15.77 15.35
C ALA A 198 9.56 16.15 14.87
N LEU A 199 9.65 16.85 13.75
CA LEU A 199 10.88 17.35 13.17
C LEU A 199 10.81 18.87 13.08
N VAL A 200 11.86 19.55 13.54
CA VAL A 200 12.04 21.00 13.35
C VAL A 200 13.31 21.20 12.53
N TYR A 201 13.19 21.97 11.48
CA TYR A 201 14.29 22.31 10.59
C TYR A 201 14.46 23.83 10.50
N VAL A 202 15.69 24.31 10.62
CA VAL A 202 16.08 25.71 10.46
C VAL A 202 17.27 25.76 9.49
N ALA A 203 17.20 26.55 8.45
CA ALA A 203 18.28 26.75 7.49
C ALA A 203 18.36 28.21 7.02
#